data_17dcec803d8cdb41b04e193b70849318
#
_entry.id   17dcec803d8cdb41b04e193b70849318
#
_cell.length_a   1.000
_cell.length_b   1.000
_cell.length_c   1.000
_cell.angle_alpha   90.00
_cell.angle_beta   90.00
_cell.angle_gamma   90.00
#
_symmetry.space_group_name_H-M   'P 1'
#
loop_
_entity.id
_entity.type
_entity.pdbx_description
1 polymer ?
#
loop_
_entity_poly.entity_id
_entity_poly.type
_entity_poly.pdbx_seq_one_letter_code
_entity_poly.pdbx_strand_id
1 'polypeptide(L)'
;LVAKLKEKGLYEDTVIIFASDHGSHFLTRNRDSHLNGYDDYKRSCHDAALHVPLVIAGGPFKGGIAVEELVSTASLPKTILALAGVDVGDAMIGENLLDVVEKKDDNRLNEIFAQISESRVGRCIRTARYTYSVYAPGVDGGTAAAADRYADDFLYDMEQDPHQLNNVVADPAYVQVKEELRERLLDWIEKAEGKRPEITD
;
A
#
# COMPACT_ATOMS: atom_id res chain seq x y z
N LEU A 1 3.81 -26.70 -9.34
CA LEU A 1 4.28 -26.63 -7.95
C LEU A 1 3.41 -27.49 -7.04
N VAL A 2 2.11 -27.18 -6.86
CA VAL A 2 1.19 -27.85 -5.92
C VAL A 2 1.15 -29.37 -6.12
N ALA A 3 0.99 -29.86 -7.36
CA ALA A 3 1.01 -31.30 -7.65
C ALA A 3 2.31 -31.98 -7.18
N LYS A 4 3.45 -31.31 -7.31
CA LYS A 4 4.75 -31.85 -6.88
C LYS A 4 4.90 -31.88 -5.36
N LEU A 5 4.36 -30.88 -4.66
CA LEU A 5 4.31 -30.87 -3.19
C LEU A 5 3.46 -32.05 -2.67
N LYS A 6 2.28 -32.27 -3.28
CA LYS A 6 1.41 -33.41 -2.94
C LYS A 6 2.07 -34.74 -3.20
N GLU A 7 2.70 -34.91 -4.37
CA GLU A 7 3.45 -36.12 -4.70
C GLU A 7 4.56 -36.43 -3.68
N LYS A 8 5.19 -35.39 -3.14
CA LYS A 8 6.27 -35.53 -2.13
C LYS A 8 5.77 -35.60 -0.69
N GLY A 9 4.48 -35.50 -0.44
CA GLY A 9 3.91 -35.49 0.91
C GLY A 9 4.23 -34.19 1.71
N LEU A 10 4.61 -33.11 1.04
CA LEU A 10 5.03 -31.86 1.68
C LEU A 10 3.92 -30.80 1.69
N TYR A 11 2.81 -31.05 1.01
CA TYR A 11 1.78 -30.03 0.80
C TYR A 11 1.12 -29.55 2.10
N GLU A 12 0.86 -30.46 3.03
CA GLU A 12 0.17 -30.16 4.28
C GLU A 12 1.01 -29.30 5.23
N ASP A 13 2.34 -29.37 5.11
CA ASP A 13 3.28 -28.58 5.92
C ASP A 13 3.83 -27.37 5.16
N THR A 14 3.18 -26.97 4.05
CA THR A 14 3.66 -25.89 3.20
C THR A 14 2.60 -24.79 3.08
N VAL A 15 2.99 -23.54 3.38
CA VAL A 15 2.22 -22.35 2.99
C VAL A 15 2.78 -21.80 1.69
N ILE A 16 1.90 -21.60 0.72
CA ILE A 16 2.26 -21.04 -0.58
C ILE A 16 1.73 -19.58 -0.61
N ILE A 17 2.65 -18.65 -0.85
CA ILE A 17 2.32 -17.23 -1.02
C ILE A 17 2.66 -16.85 -2.46
N PHE A 18 1.66 -16.36 -3.19
CA PHE A 18 1.82 -15.78 -4.52
C PHE A 18 1.50 -14.29 -4.43
N ALA A 19 2.45 -13.44 -4.78
CA ALA A 19 2.30 -12.00 -4.80
C ALA A 19 3.11 -11.41 -5.96
N SER A 20 2.76 -10.19 -6.39
CA SER A 20 3.63 -9.36 -7.22
C SER A 20 4.37 -8.36 -6.34
N ASP A 21 5.53 -7.91 -6.79
CA ASP A 21 6.32 -6.85 -6.15
C ASP A 21 5.69 -5.47 -6.37
N HIS A 22 5.17 -5.20 -7.57
CA HIS A 22 4.45 -3.98 -7.95
C HIS A 22 3.53 -4.25 -9.15
N GLY A 23 2.64 -3.29 -9.42
CA GLY A 23 1.84 -3.24 -10.62
C GLY A 23 2.44 -2.34 -11.70
N SER A 24 1.61 -1.78 -12.57
CA SER A 24 2.01 -0.82 -13.62
C SER A 24 0.95 0.25 -13.80
N HIS A 25 1.34 1.50 -13.62
CA HIS A 25 0.52 2.65 -13.94
C HIS A 25 1.01 3.29 -15.24
N PHE A 26 0.14 3.35 -16.26
CA PHE A 26 0.44 3.98 -17.51
C PHE A 26 -0.10 5.41 -17.55
N LEU A 27 0.77 6.38 -17.78
CA LEU A 27 0.45 7.81 -17.84
C LEU A 27 -0.59 8.19 -18.88
N THR A 28 -0.69 7.42 -19.94
CA THR A 28 -1.72 7.58 -20.97
C THR A 28 -3.14 7.47 -20.39
N ARG A 29 -3.27 6.92 -19.19
CA ARG A 29 -4.51 6.81 -18.46
C ARG A 29 -4.94 8.13 -17.81
N ASN A 30 -3.98 8.87 -17.28
CA ASN A 30 -4.16 10.17 -16.63
C ASN A 30 -3.41 11.23 -17.45
N ARG A 31 -4.11 11.96 -18.29
CA ARG A 31 -3.53 12.96 -19.22
C ARG A 31 -2.73 14.07 -18.53
N ASP A 32 -2.97 14.29 -17.24
CA ASP A 32 -2.35 15.33 -16.42
C ASP A 32 -1.28 14.76 -15.47
N SER A 33 -0.66 13.68 -15.85
CA SER A 33 0.34 13.03 -15.02
C SER A 33 1.49 13.97 -14.67
N HIS A 34 1.80 14.05 -13.40
CA HIS A 34 2.89 14.85 -12.82
C HIS A 34 4.28 14.40 -13.24
N LEU A 35 4.39 13.37 -14.01
CA LEU A 35 5.63 12.67 -14.31
C LEU A 35 6.23 13.07 -15.65
N ASN A 36 5.99 14.33 -16.08
CA ASN A 36 6.58 14.92 -17.28
C ASN A 36 6.42 14.10 -18.56
N GLY A 37 5.34 13.33 -18.68
CA GLY A 37 5.01 12.57 -19.88
C GLY A 37 5.74 11.23 -20.03
N TYR A 38 6.42 10.75 -19.00
CA TYR A 38 7.01 9.40 -18.99
C TYR A 38 6.04 8.39 -18.39
N ASP A 39 5.91 7.22 -18.99
CA ASP A 39 5.23 6.08 -18.40
C ASP A 39 5.95 5.67 -17.12
N ASP A 40 5.34 5.92 -15.97
CA ASP A 40 6.02 5.72 -14.71
C ASP A 40 5.77 4.37 -14.06
N TYR A 41 5.14 3.49 -14.83
CA TYR A 41 5.27 2.10 -14.52
C TYR A 41 4.87 1.72 -13.09
N LYS A 42 5.85 1.71 -12.18
CA LYS A 42 5.76 1.36 -10.77
C LYS A 42 6.04 2.53 -9.82
N ARG A 43 6.40 3.71 -10.34
CA ARG A 43 6.90 4.87 -9.60
C ARG A 43 5.80 5.85 -9.24
N SER A 44 4.64 5.29 -8.93
CA SER A 44 3.41 6.03 -8.68
C SER A 44 2.65 5.41 -7.51
N CYS A 45 1.97 6.22 -6.73
CA CYS A 45 1.07 5.77 -5.67
C CYS A 45 -0.36 5.46 -6.15
N HIS A 46 -0.59 5.36 -7.45
CA HIS A 46 -1.88 4.93 -7.99
C HIS A 46 -2.14 3.44 -7.75
N ASP A 47 -3.40 3.05 -7.60
CA ASP A 47 -3.79 1.65 -7.40
C ASP A 47 -3.23 0.73 -8.49
N ALA A 48 -3.13 1.19 -9.74
CA ALA A 48 -2.56 0.39 -10.82
C ALA A 48 -1.10 -0.03 -10.57
N ALA A 49 -0.34 0.72 -9.76
CA ALA A 49 1.03 0.37 -9.36
C ALA A 49 1.08 -0.33 -8.00
N LEU A 50 0.14 -0.04 -7.10
CA LEU A 50 0.17 -0.52 -5.71
C LEU A 50 -0.71 -1.76 -5.48
N HIS A 51 -1.88 -1.85 -6.13
CA HIS A 51 -2.83 -2.93 -5.92
C HIS A 51 -2.40 -4.17 -6.71
N VAL A 52 -1.60 -5.00 -6.07
CA VAL A 52 -1.03 -6.22 -6.66
C VAL A 52 -1.82 -7.46 -6.23
N PRO A 53 -1.80 -8.55 -7.03
CA PRO A 53 -2.40 -9.80 -6.61
C PRO A 53 -1.67 -10.38 -5.39
N LEU A 54 -2.44 -10.90 -4.44
CA LEU A 54 -1.96 -11.64 -3.28
C LEU A 54 -2.85 -12.87 -3.07
N VAL A 55 -2.25 -14.05 -3.13
CA VAL A 55 -2.94 -15.31 -2.86
C VAL A 55 -2.12 -16.11 -1.87
N ILE A 56 -2.75 -16.56 -0.78
CA ILE A 56 -2.12 -17.38 0.25
C ILE A 56 -2.92 -18.67 0.40
N ALA A 57 -2.24 -19.81 0.43
CA ALA A 57 -2.86 -21.11 0.59
C ALA A 57 -1.97 -22.08 1.39
N GLY A 58 -2.59 -22.96 2.16
CA GLY A 58 -1.92 -23.97 2.98
C GLY A 58 -1.75 -23.56 4.44
N GLY A 59 -1.38 -24.50 5.29
CA GLY A 59 -1.30 -24.29 6.73
C GLY A 59 -2.62 -23.80 7.32
N PRO A 60 -2.60 -22.69 8.08
CA PRO A 60 -3.82 -22.11 8.66
C PRO A 60 -4.71 -21.38 7.64
N PHE A 61 -4.19 -21.04 6.46
CA PHE A 61 -4.96 -20.37 5.41
C PHE A 61 -5.84 -21.36 4.66
N LYS A 62 -7.12 -21.41 5.04
CA LYS A 62 -8.13 -22.24 4.37
C LYS A 62 -8.53 -21.55 3.07
N GLY A 63 -8.27 -22.20 1.94
CA GLY A 63 -8.60 -21.67 0.62
C GLY A 63 -10.11 -21.44 0.41
N GLY A 64 -10.44 -20.73 -0.70
CA GLY A 64 -11.81 -20.51 -1.15
C GLY A 64 -12.51 -19.29 -0.56
N ILE A 65 -11.79 -18.39 0.10
CA ILE A 65 -12.30 -17.10 0.59
C ILE A 65 -11.63 -15.94 -0.16
N ALA A 66 -12.36 -14.86 -0.36
CA ALA A 66 -11.83 -13.56 -0.73
C ALA A 66 -11.86 -12.64 0.50
N VAL A 67 -10.79 -11.88 0.68
CA VAL A 67 -10.63 -10.91 1.77
C VAL A 67 -10.66 -9.52 1.13
N GLU A 68 -11.59 -8.68 1.54
CA GLU A 68 -11.79 -7.33 0.99
C GLU A 68 -11.01 -6.26 1.76
N GLU A 69 -10.50 -6.62 2.93
CA GLU A 69 -9.68 -5.75 3.76
C GLU A 69 -8.37 -5.37 3.03
N LEU A 70 -8.05 -4.08 3.07
CA LEU A 70 -6.78 -3.58 2.55
C LEU A 70 -5.62 -4.12 3.39
N VAL A 71 -4.64 -4.70 2.71
CA VAL A 71 -3.42 -5.22 3.34
C VAL A 71 -2.20 -4.75 2.56
N SER A 72 -1.07 -4.63 3.24
CA SER A 72 0.20 -4.22 2.63
C SER A 72 1.13 -5.42 2.45
N THR A 73 1.95 -5.39 1.41
CA THR A 73 3.07 -6.35 1.23
C THR A 73 4.08 -6.29 2.39
N ALA A 74 4.15 -5.16 3.12
CA ALA A 74 4.91 -5.04 4.36
C ALA A 74 4.44 -6.00 5.47
N SER A 75 3.25 -6.57 5.34
CA SER A 75 2.70 -7.59 6.25
C SER A 75 3.22 -9.00 5.99
N LEU A 76 3.80 -9.26 4.81
CA LEU A 76 4.31 -10.59 4.47
C LEU A 76 5.44 -11.07 5.38
N PRO A 77 6.48 -10.27 5.70
CA PRO A 77 7.55 -10.71 6.59
C PRO A 77 7.03 -11.09 7.98
N LYS A 78 6.17 -10.26 8.58
CA LYS A 78 5.57 -10.55 9.90
C LYS A 78 4.72 -11.81 9.87
N THR A 79 3.93 -12.00 8.81
CA THR A 79 3.11 -13.20 8.61
C THR A 79 3.97 -14.46 8.48
N ILE A 80 5.06 -14.42 7.69
CA ILE A 80 5.96 -15.55 7.51
C ILE A 80 6.63 -15.95 8.83
N LEU A 81 7.08 -14.97 9.62
CA LEU A 81 7.68 -15.22 10.93
C LEU A 81 6.67 -15.81 11.91
N ALA A 82 5.46 -15.27 11.95
CA ALA A 82 4.37 -15.81 12.78
C ALA A 82 4.03 -17.26 12.41
N LEU A 83 3.98 -17.60 11.12
CA LEU A 83 3.79 -18.97 10.64
C LEU A 83 4.93 -19.90 11.05
N ALA A 84 6.15 -19.39 11.20
CA ALA A 84 7.30 -20.12 11.72
C ALA A 84 7.37 -20.18 13.25
N GLY A 85 6.36 -19.63 13.96
CA GLY A 85 6.31 -19.60 15.43
C GLY A 85 7.21 -18.51 16.06
N VAL A 86 7.65 -17.54 15.28
CA VAL A 86 8.48 -16.42 15.75
C VAL A 86 7.60 -15.19 15.96
N ASP A 87 7.48 -14.75 17.21
CA ASP A 87 6.83 -13.48 17.55
C ASP A 87 7.85 -12.35 17.47
N VAL A 88 7.54 -11.35 16.65
CA VAL A 88 8.37 -10.15 16.47
C VAL A 88 7.77 -8.91 17.12
N GLY A 89 6.62 -9.02 17.76
CA GLY A 89 5.92 -7.91 18.40
C GLY A 89 5.76 -6.71 17.45
N ASP A 90 6.13 -5.52 17.94
CA ASP A 90 6.05 -4.25 17.20
C ASP A 90 7.33 -3.90 16.42
N ALA A 91 8.28 -4.82 16.31
CA ALA A 91 9.52 -4.59 15.55
C ALA A 91 9.29 -4.46 14.03
N MET A 92 8.09 -4.83 13.54
CA MET A 92 7.70 -4.70 12.15
C MET A 92 6.39 -3.92 12.01
N ILE A 93 6.32 -3.05 11.01
CA ILE A 93 5.15 -2.18 10.75
C ILE A 93 3.95 -2.99 10.26
N GLY A 94 4.18 -4.09 9.55
CA GLY A 94 3.12 -4.92 8.99
C GLY A 94 2.29 -5.65 10.05
N GLU A 95 1.17 -6.20 9.61
CA GLU A 95 0.25 -7.03 10.39
C GLU A 95 0.51 -8.51 10.13
N ASN A 96 0.04 -9.39 10.98
CA ASN A 96 -0.09 -10.80 10.65
C ASN A 96 -1.35 -10.98 9.81
N LEU A 97 -1.22 -11.37 8.56
CA LEU A 97 -2.35 -11.52 7.63
C LEU A 97 -3.35 -12.60 8.07
N LEU A 98 -2.93 -13.58 8.87
CA LEU A 98 -3.87 -14.55 9.42
C LEU A 98 -4.85 -13.88 10.39
N ASP A 99 -4.38 -12.92 11.19
CA ASP A 99 -5.24 -12.17 12.12
C ASP A 99 -6.26 -11.30 11.38
N VAL A 100 -5.87 -10.74 10.22
CA VAL A 100 -6.78 -10.00 9.33
C VAL A 100 -7.84 -10.92 8.75
N VAL A 101 -7.46 -12.10 8.25
CA VAL A 101 -8.39 -13.11 7.70
C VAL A 101 -9.37 -13.61 8.76
N GLU A 102 -8.91 -13.80 9.98
CA GLU A 102 -9.72 -14.26 11.11
C GLU A 102 -10.49 -13.13 11.80
N LYS A 103 -10.33 -11.87 11.35
CA LYS A 103 -10.97 -10.66 11.91
C LYS A 103 -10.79 -10.54 13.41
N LYS A 104 -9.55 -10.73 13.90
CA LYS A 104 -9.24 -10.71 15.33
C LYS A 104 -9.28 -9.33 15.98
N ASP A 105 -9.17 -8.27 15.16
CA ASP A 105 -9.24 -6.88 15.64
C ASP A 105 -10.41 -6.15 14.98
N ASP A 106 -11.48 -5.94 15.74
CA ASP A 106 -12.68 -5.22 15.28
C ASP A 106 -12.43 -3.71 15.12
N ASN A 107 -11.34 -3.18 15.68
CA ASN A 107 -10.97 -1.76 15.61
C ASN A 107 -9.93 -1.48 14.54
N ARG A 108 -9.52 -2.49 13.78
CA ARG A 108 -8.55 -2.34 12.70
C ARG A 108 -9.02 -1.30 11.69
N LEU A 109 -8.20 -0.29 11.43
CA LEU A 109 -8.45 0.66 10.36
C LEU A 109 -8.22 -0.03 9.01
N ASN A 110 -9.24 -0.01 8.14
CA ASN A 110 -9.13 -0.55 6.79
C ASN A 110 -8.40 0.43 5.88
N GLU A 111 -7.10 0.55 6.11
CA GLU A 111 -6.21 1.43 5.35
C GLU A 111 -4.80 0.85 5.25
N ILE A 112 -4.05 1.33 4.26
CA ILE A 112 -2.63 1.01 4.11
C ILE A 112 -1.83 2.28 3.85
N PHE A 113 -0.56 2.23 4.27
CA PHE A 113 0.47 3.18 3.93
C PHE A 113 1.35 2.63 2.80
N ALA A 114 1.66 3.46 1.82
CA ALA A 114 2.59 3.12 0.74
C ALA A 114 3.60 4.25 0.51
N GLN A 115 4.77 3.87 0.01
CA GLN A 115 5.85 4.81 -0.30
C GLN A 115 6.53 4.47 -1.62
N ILE A 116 7.01 5.51 -2.29
CA ILE A 116 7.88 5.41 -3.46
C ILE A 116 9.13 6.26 -3.25
N SER A 117 10.28 5.79 -3.74
CA SER A 117 11.57 6.49 -3.61
C SER A 117 12.55 6.08 -4.71
N GLU A 118 12.12 6.06 -5.95
CA GLU A 118 13.00 5.69 -7.08
C GLU A 118 13.18 6.87 -8.05
N SER A 119 12.13 7.32 -8.74
CA SER A 119 12.17 8.50 -9.61
C SER A 119 11.78 9.78 -8.88
N ARG A 120 10.96 9.61 -7.86
CA ARG A 120 10.50 10.68 -6.96
C ARG A 120 10.28 10.10 -5.57
N VAL A 121 10.29 10.95 -4.57
CA VAL A 121 9.93 10.57 -3.20
C VAL A 121 8.46 10.89 -2.98
N GLY A 122 7.65 9.89 -2.72
CA GLY A 122 6.21 10.03 -2.50
C GLY A 122 5.70 9.14 -1.37
N ARG A 123 4.57 9.55 -0.80
CA ARG A 123 3.87 8.84 0.27
C ARG A 123 2.38 8.82 -0.02
N CYS A 124 1.72 7.78 0.40
CA CYS A 124 0.30 7.62 0.13
C CYS A 124 -0.39 6.90 1.29
N ILE A 125 -1.62 7.34 1.58
CA ILE A 125 -2.59 6.58 2.35
C ILE A 125 -3.71 6.12 1.42
N ARG A 126 -4.04 4.83 1.47
CA ARG A 126 -5.18 4.22 0.77
C ARG A 126 -6.15 3.68 1.81
N THR A 127 -7.34 4.23 1.84
CA THR A 127 -8.46 3.77 2.66
C THR A 127 -9.46 3.00 1.80
N ALA A 128 -10.50 2.41 2.37
CA ALA A 128 -11.54 1.73 1.58
C ALA A 128 -12.12 2.65 0.48
N ARG A 129 -12.27 3.95 0.76
CA ARG A 129 -12.90 4.91 -0.16
C ARG A 129 -11.90 5.85 -0.85
N TYR A 130 -10.85 6.30 -0.19
CA TYR A 130 -9.98 7.37 -0.70
C TYR A 130 -8.55 6.90 -0.92
N THR A 131 -7.90 7.49 -1.93
CA THR A 131 -6.45 7.44 -2.11
C THR A 131 -5.93 8.87 -2.05
N TYR A 132 -5.07 9.18 -1.07
CA TYR A 132 -4.41 10.48 -0.96
C TYR A 132 -2.90 10.29 -1.02
N SER A 133 -2.24 11.05 -1.88
CA SER A 133 -0.79 10.99 -2.12
C SER A 133 -0.15 12.36 -2.05
N VAL A 134 1.09 12.35 -1.56
CA VAL A 134 1.97 13.52 -1.51
C VAL A 134 3.32 13.16 -2.13
N TYR A 135 4.05 14.16 -2.62
CA TYR A 135 5.40 13.99 -3.16
C TYR A 135 6.34 15.08 -2.64
N ALA A 136 7.65 14.83 -2.69
CA ALA A 136 8.67 15.80 -2.29
C ALA A 136 9.19 16.55 -3.53
N PRO A 137 8.81 17.81 -3.77
CA PRO A 137 9.26 18.58 -4.91
C PRO A 137 10.78 18.77 -4.90
N GLY A 138 11.43 18.52 -6.05
CA GLY A 138 12.87 18.74 -6.23
C GLY A 138 13.78 17.73 -5.52
N VAL A 139 13.22 16.71 -4.87
CA VAL A 139 13.99 15.63 -4.24
C VAL A 139 14.17 14.48 -5.23
N ASP A 140 15.43 14.10 -5.47
CA ASP A 140 15.78 12.97 -6.32
C ASP A 140 15.60 11.65 -5.56
N GLY A 141 14.60 10.86 -5.98
CA GLY A 141 14.30 9.55 -5.39
C GLY A 141 15.39 8.50 -5.58
N GLY A 142 16.32 8.70 -6.52
CA GLY A 142 17.49 7.84 -6.69
C GLY A 142 18.57 8.03 -5.62
N THR A 143 18.53 9.16 -4.89
CA THR A 143 19.53 9.52 -3.87
C THR A 143 18.93 9.71 -2.47
N ALA A 144 17.63 9.93 -2.37
CA ALA A 144 16.93 10.15 -1.10
C ALA A 144 15.69 9.24 -0.97
N ALA A 145 15.58 8.54 0.15
CA ALA A 145 14.43 7.68 0.43
C ALA A 145 13.27 8.41 1.10
N ALA A 146 13.53 9.58 1.71
CA ALA A 146 12.56 10.39 2.44
C ALA A 146 12.86 11.88 2.28
N ALA A 147 11.90 12.73 2.71
CA ALA A 147 12.06 14.17 2.71
C ALA A 147 11.43 14.80 3.96
N ASP A 148 11.84 16.03 4.28
CA ASP A 148 11.26 16.79 5.40
C ASP A 148 10.00 17.56 4.99
N ARG A 149 9.77 17.73 3.69
CA ARG A 149 8.67 18.47 3.11
C ARG A 149 8.08 17.74 1.93
N TYR A 150 6.77 17.67 1.90
CA TYR A 150 5.97 17.13 0.80
C TYR A 150 4.93 18.16 0.37
N ALA A 151 4.47 18.04 -0.87
CA ALA A 151 3.33 18.76 -1.41
C ALA A 151 2.23 17.78 -1.79
N ASP A 152 0.99 18.26 -1.84
CA ASP A 152 -0.14 17.49 -2.37
C ASP A 152 0.17 16.98 -3.77
N ASP A 153 -0.15 15.72 -4.04
CA ASP A 153 -0.01 15.08 -5.35
C ASP A 153 -1.38 14.81 -5.97
N PHE A 154 -2.14 13.94 -5.34
CA PHE A 154 -3.50 13.65 -5.76
C PHE A 154 -4.40 13.17 -4.62
N LEU A 155 -5.69 13.34 -4.83
CA LEU A 155 -6.78 12.76 -4.05
C LEU A 155 -7.80 12.15 -5.01
N TYR A 156 -8.17 10.90 -4.77
CA TYR A 156 -9.23 10.22 -5.53
C TYR A 156 -10.29 9.66 -4.59
N ASP A 157 -11.57 9.84 -4.95
CA ASP A 157 -12.71 9.15 -4.34
C ASP A 157 -12.99 7.86 -5.13
N MET A 158 -12.57 6.74 -4.60
CA MET A 158 -12.61 5.44 -5.29
C MET A 158 -14.02 4.89 -5.48
N GLU A 159 -15.02 5.41 -4.77
CA GLU A 159 -16.42 5.08 -5.03
C GLU A 159 -16.95 5.78 -6.29
N GLN A 160 -16.51 7.00 -6.56
CA GLN A 160 -16.93 7.78 -7.71
C GLN A 160 -15.99 7.60 -8.91
N ASP A 161 -14.70 7.41 -8.64
CA ASP A 161 -13.65 7.29 -9.64
C ASP A 161 -12.71 6.10 -9.35
N PRO A 162 -13.19 4.86 -9.50
CA PRO A 162 -12.41 3.65 -9.21
C PRO A 162 -11.18 3.48 -10.13
N HIS A 163 -11.08 4.30 -11.17
CA HIS A 163 -9.98 4.29 -12.12
C HIS A 163 -8.97 5.42 -11.92
N GLN A 164 -9.19 6.29 -10.92
CA GLN A 164 -8.28 7.38 -10.58
C GLN A 164 -7.98 8.32 -11.76
N LEU A 165 -9.02 8.78 -12.46
CA LEU A 165 -8.92 9.62 -13.64
C LEU A 165 -9.10 11.11 -13.34
N ASN A 166 -9.81 11.44 -12.24
CA ASN A 166 -10.20 12.80 -11.87
C ASN A 166 -9.58 13.16 -10.50
N ASN A 167 -8.43 13.81 -10.54
CA ASN A 167 -7.76 14.28 -9.33
C ASN A 167 -8.52 15.42 -8.68
N VAL A 168 -9.03 15.20 -7.47
CA VAL A 168 -9.84 16.18 -6.71
C VAL A 168 -9.06 16.84 -5.56
N VAL A 169 -7.74 16.75 -5.54
CA VAL A 169 -6.90 17.29 -4.45
C VAL A 169 -7.06 18.79 -4.24
N ALA A 170 -7.35 19.53 -5.31
CA ALA A 170 -7.59 20.98 -5.26
C ALA A 170 -9.10 21.36 -5.21
N ASP A 171 -10.00 20.40 -5.20
CA ASP A 171 -11.44 20.66 -5.17
C ASP A 171 -11.89 21.08 -3.76
N PRO A 172 -12.49 22.29 -3.60
CA PRO A 172 -12.99 22.77 -2.31
C PRO A 172 -13.97 21.82 -1.61
N ALA A 173 -14.71 21.01 -2.37
CA ALA A 173 -15.65 20.03 -1.80
C ALA A 173 -14.95 18.92 -1.00
N TYR A 174 -13.67 18.68 -1.23
CA TYR A 174 -12.89 17.62 -0.59
C TYR A 174 -11.89 18.12 0.46
N VAL A 175 -11.86 19.44 0.77
CA VAL A 175 -10.90 20.02 1.72
C VAL A 175 -10.90 19.31 3.07
N GLN A 176 -12.08 19.06 3.65
CA GLN A 176 -12.16 18.39 4.95
C GLN A 176 -11.63 16.95 4.90
N VAL A 177 -11.97 16.20 3.85
CA VAL A 177 -11.49 14.83 3.62
C VAL A 177 -9.97 14.83 3.44
N LYS A 178 -9.44 15.78 2.66
CA LYS A 178 -8.00 15.94 2.43
C LYS A 178 -7.25 16.16 3.75
N GLU A 179 -7.71 17.08 4.59
CA GLU A 179 -7.10 17.38 5.89
C GLU A 179 -7.10 16.14 6.82
N GLU A 180 -8.20 15.42 6.87
CA GLU A 180 -8.31 14.19 7.66
C GLU A 180 -7.33 13.10 7.19
N LEU A 181 -7.23 12.90 5.87
CA LEU A 181 -6.29 11.95 5.28
C LEU A 181 -4.83 12.40 5.44
N ARG A 182 -4.57 13.72 5.38
CA ARG A 182 -3.24 14.31 5.61
C ARG A 182 -2.74 13.99 7.01
N GLU A 183 -3.56 14.19 8.03
CA GLU A 183 -3.18 13.88 9.42
C GLU A 183 -2.90 12.39 9.59
N ARG A 184 -3.76 11.52 9.07
CA ARG A 184 -3.55 10.07 9.12
C ARG A 184 -2.28 9.63 8.36
N LEU A 185 -2.01 10.26 7.22
CA LEU A 185 -0.78 10.00 6.46
C LEU A 185 0.47 10.43 7.25
N LEU A 186 0.41 11.58 7.92
CA LEU A 186 1.50 12.06 8.78
C LEU A 186 1.76 11.10 9.95
N ASP A 187 0.72 10.55 10.56
CA ASP A 187 0.86 9.54 11.63
C ASP A 187 1.53 8.26 11.11
N TRP A 188 1.17 7.83 9.89
CA TRP A 188 1.81 6.69 9.25
C TRP A 188 3.28 6.94 8.92
N ILE A 189 3.63 8.13 8.39
CA ILE A 189 5.00 8.50 8.08
C ILE A 189 5.82 8.52 9.38
N GLU A 190 5.32 9.15 10.44
CA GLU A 190 5.99 9.20 11.73
C GLU A 190 6.23 7.81 12.31
N LYS A 191 5.23 6.93 12.25
CA LYS A 191 5.33 5.53 12.68
C LYS A 191 6.36 4.74 11.87
N ALA A 192 6.41 4.96 10.55
CA ALA A 192 7.25 4.19 9.63
C ALA A 192 8.70 4.71 9.56
N GLU A 193 8.89 6.02 9.68
CA GLU A 193 10.16 6.70 9.40
C GLU A 193 10.75 7.39 10.63
N GLY A 194 10.01 7.43 11.75
CA GLY A 194 10.45 8.05 13.00
C GLY A 194 10.47 9.59 12.96
N LYS A 195 9.88 10.21 11.92
CA LYS A 195 9.84 11.65 11.73
C LYS A 195 8.52 12.08 11.08
N ARG A 196 7.92 13.15 11.59
CA ARG A 196 6.74 13.78 11.03
C ARG A 196 7.16 14.94 10.12
N PRO A 197 6.99 14.84 8.79
CA PRO A 197 7.34 15.90 7.86
C PRO A 197 6.27 16.99 7.82
N GLU A 198 6.56 18.08 7.09
CA GLU A 198 5.58 19.09 6.69
C GLU A 198 4.92 18.67 5.36
N ILE A 199 3.59 18.80 5.26
CA ILE A 199 2.86 18.66 4.00
C ILE A 199 2.22 20.02 3.68
N THR A 200 2.49 20.53 2.48
CA THR A 200 1.92 21.78 1.97
C THR A 200 0.94 21.51 0.82
N ASP A 201 0.07 22.49 0.56
CA ASP A 201 -0.82 22.46 -0.61
C ASP A 201 -0.05 22.60 -1.91
#